data_bbca1918deb748d2c501309b4e5aa994
#
_entry.id   bbca1918deb748d2c501309b4e5aa994
#
_cell.length_a   1.000
_cell.length_b   1.000
_cell.length_c   1.000
_cell.angle_alpha   90.00
_cell.angle_beta   90.00
_cell.angle_gamma   90.00
#
_symmetry.space_group_name_H-M   'P 1'
#
loop_
_entity.id
_entity.type
_entity.pdbx_description
1 polymer ?
#
loop_
_entity_poly.entity_id
_entity_poly.type
_entity_poly.pdbx_seq_one_letter_code
_entity_poly.pdbx_strand_id
1 'polypeptide(L)'
;MSNKDELAEVIASELNKQFKSHQVAYFLDGVEDTPTDVTDFVSTGATILDLAVSNRPHGGLAAGRITEINGLEGSGKSLIGAHALAATQQKGGLAVYIDTESAVSSEFLQAIGIDTNTMLYVHLETVEDIFDTIE
;
A
#
# COMPACT_ATOMS: atom_id res chain seq x y z
N MET A 1 5.87 -38.29 -3.23
CA MET A 1 5.19 -37.24 -4.03
C MET A 1 3.81 -37.78 -4.40
N SER A 2 2.77 -37.00 -4.18
CA SER A 2 1.40 -37.45 -4.47
C SER A 2 1.10 -37.19 -5.95
N ASN A 3 0.26 -38.02 -6.55
CA ASN A 3 -0.20 -37.89 -7.95
C ASN A 3 -0.91 -36.53 -8.23
N LYS A 4 -1.31 -35.79 -7.16
CA LYS A 4 -1.86 -34.44 -7.23
C LYS A 4 -0.79 -33.38 -7.45
N ASP A 5 0.43 -33.59 -6.94
CA ASP A 5 1.55 -32.66 -7.06
C ASP A 5 2.07 -32.63 -8.50
N GLU A 6 2.19 -33.79 -9.13
CA GLU A 6 2.59 -33.90 -10.55
C GLU A 6 1.57 -33.27 -11.51
N LEU A 7 0.26 -33.42 -11.22
CA LEU A 7 -0.79 -32.78 -12.02
C LEU A 7 -0.77 -31.26 -11.88
N ALA A 8 -0.56 -30.74 -10.66
CA ALA A 8 -0.49 -29.30 -10.41
C ALA A 8 0.72 -28.68 -11.14
N GLU A 9 1.90 -29.33 -11.13
CA GLU A 9 3.08 -28.90 -11.86
C GLU A 9 2.84 -28.86 -13.37
N VAL A 10 2.21 -29.88 -13.94
CA VAL A 10 1.87 -29.91 -15.37
C VAL A 10 0.92 -28.78 -15.75
N ILE A 11 -0.13 -28.56 -14.96
CA ILE A 11 -1.12 -27.48 -15.21
C ILE A 11 -0.44 -26.12 -15.09
N ALA A 12 0.36 -25.85 -14.05
CA ALA A 12 1.08 -24.59 -13.87
C ALA A 12 2.04 -24.32 -15.04
N SER A 13 2.79 -25.34 -15.48
CA SER A 13 3.68 -25.24 -16.63
C SER A 13 2.93 -24.91 -17.92
N GLU A 14 1.78 -25.54 -18.16
CA GLU A 14 0.99 -25.31 -19.36
C GLU A 14 0.38 -23.91 -19.38
N LEU A 15 -0.15 -23.44 -18.23
CA LEU A 15 -0.66 -22.07 -18.09
C LEU A 15 0.44 -21.03 -18.34
N ASN A 16 1.62 -21.21 -17.75
CA ASN A 16 2.75 -20.30 -17.93
C ASN A 16 3.29 -20.30 -19.37
N LYS A 17 3.19 -21.40 -20.10
CA LYS A 17 3.49 -21.44 -21.55
C LYS A 17 2.46 -20.71 -22.41
N GLN A 18 1.18 -20.77 -22.02
CA GLN A 18 0.10 -20.08 -22.75
C GLN A 18 0.26 -18.56 -22.66
N PHE A 19 0.68 -18.03 -21.50
CA PHE A 19 0.88 -16.60 -21.23
C PHE A 19 2.35 -16.21 -21.34
N LYS A 20 2.91 -16.20 -22.55
CA LYS A 20 4.34 -15.99 -22.84
C LYS A 20 4.95 -14.69 -22.32
N SER A 21 4.17 -13.68 -21.95
CA SER A 21 4.64 -12.36 -21.54
C SER A 21 4.97 -12.26 -20.05
N HIS A 22 4.39 -13.12 -19.21
CA HIS A 22 4.58 -13.12 -17.77
C HIS A 22 4.12 -14.44 -17.16
N GLN A 23 4.64 -14.77 -15.99
CA GLN A 23 4.21 -15.92 -15.21
C GLN A 23 2.82 -15.65 -14.62
N VAL A 24 1.91 -16.58 -14.75
CA VAL A 24 0.51 -16.47 -14.25
C VAL A 24 0.15 -17.52 -13.21
N ALA A 25 0.86 -18.65 -13.16
CA ALA A 25 0.65 -19.72 -12.21
C ALA A 25 1.84 -19.86 -11.27
N TYR A 26 1.58 -19.83 -9.97
CA TYR A 26 2.55 -19.88 -8.87
C TYR A 26 2.13 -20.92 -7.85
N PHE A 27 3.11 -21.55 -7.19
CA PHE A 27 2.86 -22.30 -5.97
C PHE A 27 3.04 -21.40 -4.74
N LEU A 28 2.11 -21.46 -3.79
CA LEU A 28 2.19 -20.66 -2.55
C LEU A 28 2.93 -21.44 -1.45
N ASP A 29 4.08 -21.97 -1.79
CA ASP A 29 4.92 -22.79 -0.91
C ASP A 29 6.05 -21.99 -0.22
N GLY A 30 6.17 -20.71 -0.55
CA GLY A 30 7.20 -19.81 0.00
C GLY A 30 8.59 -19.98 -0.61
N VAL A 31 8.72 -20.75 -1.68
CA VAL A 31 10.00 -20.98 -2.39
C VAL A 31 10.24 -19.92 -3.45
N GLU A 32 9.18 -19.49 -4.14
CA GLU A 32 9.24 -18.47 -5.18
C GLU A 32 8.51 -17.19 -4.71
N ASP A 33 9.02 -16.03 -5.12
CA ASP A 33 8.32 -14.77 -4.93
C ASP A 33 7.02 -14.74 -5.73
N THR A 34 5.91 -14.49 -5.07
CA THR A 34 4.60 -14.44 -5.70
C THR A 34 4.05 -13.02 -5.71
N PRO A 35 3.14 -12.67 -6.64
CA PRO A 35 2.48 -11.36 -6.65
C PRO A 35 1.67 -11.05 -5.38
N THR A 36 1.42 -12.07 -4.55
CA THR A 36 0.73 -11.93 -3.26
C THR A 36 1.67 -11.53 -2.13
N ASP A 37 2.98 -11.68 -2.31
CA ASP A 37 3.96 -11.39 -1.26
C ASP A 37 4.13 -9.89 -1.08
N VAL A 38 3.99 -9.46 0.17
CA VAL A 38 4.22 -8.08 0.56
C VAL A 38 5.55 -8.02 1.30
N THR A 39 6.54 -7.39 0.67
CA THR A 39 7.91 -7.29 1.19
C THR A 39 8.18 -5.97 1.90
N ASP A 40 7.41 -4.92 1.60
CA ASP A 40 7.57 -3.61 2.19
C ASP A 40 6.26 -3.08 2.80
N PHE A 41 6.41 -2.29 3.87
CA PHE A 41 5.29 -1.76 4.65
C PHE A 41 5.55 -0.30 5.00
N VAL A 42 4.47 0.46 5.13
CA VAL A 42 4.48 1.87 5.53
C VAL A 42 3.85 1.98 6.92
N SER A 43 4.59 2.50 7.90
CA SER A 43 4.10 2.64 9.27
C SER A 43 2.90 3.60 9.36
N THR A 44 1.95 3.25 10.22
CA THR A 44 0.81 4.11 10.59
C THR A 44 1.19 5.17 11.65
N GLY A 45 2.45 5.21 12.07
CA GLY A 45 2.91 6.05 13.18
C GLY A 45 2.66 5.48 14.57
N ALA A 46 2.00 4.32 14.67
CA ALA A 46 1.70 3.67 15.95
C ALA A 46 2.06 2.18 15.89
N THR A 47 3.08 1.77 16.66
CA THR A 47 3.59 0.38 16.65
C THR A 47 2.51 -0.67 16.94
N ILE A 48 1.56 -0.35 17.83
CA ILE A 48 0.45 -1.27 18.15
C ILE A 48 -0.47 -1.45 16.94
N LEU A 49 -0.74 -0.38 16.20
CA LEU A 49 -1.56 -0.43 14.99
C LEU A 49 -0.80 -1.16 13.86
N ASP A 50 0.49 -0.88 13.69
CA ASP A 50 1.34 -1.57 12.73
C ASP A 50 1.34 -3.08 12.96
N LEU A 51 1.48 -3.49 14.23
CA LEU A 51 1.43 -4.89 14.63
C LEU A 51 0.04 -5.51 14.37
N ALA A 52 -1.04 -4.78 14.69
CA ALA A 52 -2.40 -5.27 14.49
C ALA A 52 -2.75 -5.46 13.00
N VAL A 53 -2.26 -4.57 12.13
CA VAL A 53 -2.55 -4.60 10.69
C VAL A 53 -1.70 -5.63 9.95
N SER A 54 -0.41 -5.71 10.23
CA SER A 54 0.56 -6.50 9.45
C SER A 54 1.15 -7.69 10.19
N ASN A 55 0.85 -7.84 11.49
CA ASN A 55 1.52 -8.80 12.39
C ASN A 55 3.06 -8.57 12.44
N ARG A 56 3.52 -7.33 12.26
CA ARG A 56 4.94 -6.94 12.25
C ARG A 56 5.15 -5.67 13.08
N PRO A 57 6.12 -5.62 14.02
CA PRO A 57 6.36 -4.44 14.89
C PRO A 57 6.75 -3.18 14.10
N HIS A 58 7.36 -3.35 12.94
CA HIS A 58 7.76 -2.28 12.01
C HIS A 58 7.04 -2.41 10.67
N GLY A 59 5.81 -2.92 10.71
CA GLY A 59 4.98 -3.13 9.54
C GLY A 59 4.09 -1.93 9.24
N GLY A 60 2.77 -2.14 9.36
CA GLY A 60 1.74 -1.16 9.04
C GLY A 60 1.03 -1.46 7.73
N LEU A 61 0.85 -0.44 6.88
CA LEU A 61 0.16 -0.57 5.61
C LEU A 61 1.03 -1.26 4.56
N ALA A 62 0.47 -2.19 3.82
CA ALA A 62 1.19 -2.94 2.79
C ALA A 62 1.52 -2.04 1.59
N ALA A 63 2.81 -1.92 1.23
CA ALA A 63 3.23 -1.23 0.02
C ALA A 63 2.76 -1.98 -1.24
N GLY A 64 2.47 -1.23 -2.31
CA GLY A 64 1.94 -1.79 -3.55
C GLY A 64 0.50 -2.33 -3.45
N ARG A 65 -0.25 -1.90 -2.43
CA ARG A 65 -1.66 -2.25 -2.23
C ARG A 65 -2.49 -0.99 -1.99
N ILE A 66 -3.78 -1.07 -2.34
CA ILE A 66 -4.77 -0.05 -1.96
C ILE A 66 -5.24 -0.38 -0.55
N THR A 67 -5.16 0.59 0.35
CA THR A 67 -5.68 0.49 1.71
C THR A 67 -6.83 1.47 1.89
N GLU A 68 -7.99 0.96 2.28
CA GLU A 68 -9.14 1.78 2.63
C GLU A 68 -9.23 1.93 4.15
N ILE A 69 -9.44 3.19 4.63
CA ILE A 69 -9.59 3.51 6.05
C ILE A 69 -10.98 4.10 6.27
N ASN A 70 -11.85 3.34 6.92
CA ASN A 70 -13.22 3.73 7.23
C ASN A 70 -13.39 4.08 8.72
N GLY A 71 -14.24 5.06 9.00
CA GLY A 71 -14.57 5.46 10.38
C GLY A 71 -15.45 6.69 10.41
N LEU A 72 -15.99 6.98 11.58
CA LEU A 72 -16.81 8.18 11.82
C LEU A 72 -15.98 9.45 11.63
N GLU A 73 -16.66 10.58 11.46
CA GLU A 73 -16.02 11.89 11.48
C GLU A 73 -15.22 12.08 12.78
N GLY A 74 -14.03 12.68 12.69
CA GLY A 74 -13.15 12.89 13.84
C GLY A 74 -12.45 11.64 14.39
N SER A 75 -12.59 10.44 13.76
CA SER A 75 -12.01 9.20 14.24
C SER A 75 -10.50 9.04 13.95
N GLY A 76 -9.86 9.98 13.28
CA GLY A 76 -8.43 9.97 13.01
C GLY A 76 -8.03 9.34 11.66
N LYS A 77 -8.95 9.16 10.71
CA LYS A 77 -8.63 8.62 9.37
C LYS A 77 -7.50 9.40 8.68
N SER A 78 -7.66 10.73 8.58
CA SER A 78 -6.66 11.61 7.97
C SER A 78 -5.35 11.64 8.76
N LEU A 79 -5.39 11.46 10.08
CA LEU A 79 -4.21 11.35 10.92
C LEU A 79 -3.38 10.12 10.55
N ILE A 80 -4.01 8.96 10.38
CA ILE A 80 -3.33 7.72 9.93
C ILE A 80 -2.73 7.91 8.54
N GLY A 81 -3.49 8.51 7.61
CA GLY A 81 -2.98 8.84 6.28
C GLY A 81 -1.75 9.76 6.32
N ALA A 82 -1.81 10.82 7.13
CA ALA A 82 -0.69 11.76 7.29
C ALA A 82 0.55 11.08 7.90
N HIS A 83 0.39 10.20 8.89
CA HIS A 83 1.52 9.40 9.41
C HIS A 83 2.14 8.47 8.37
N ALA A 84 1.31 7.85 7.51
CA ALA A 84 1.81 7.03 6.41
C ALA A 84 2.63 7.86 5.40
N LEU A 85 2.20 9.09 5.09
CA LEU A 85 2.97 10.01 4.25
C LEU A 85 4.31 10.39 4.90
N ALA A 86 4.31 10.72 6.20
CA ALA A 86 5.54 11.01 6.95
C ALA A 86 6.51 9.81 6.92
N ALA A 87 5.98 8.60 7.16
CA ALA A 87 6.79 7.38 7.10
C ALA A 87 7.34 7.11 5.68
N THR A 88 6.58 7.44 4.65
CA THR A 88 7.03 7.33 3.25
C THR A 88 8.19 8.29 2.97
N GLN A 89 8.10 9.55 3.40
CA GLN A 89 9.20 10.52 3.26
C GLN A 89 10.45 10.09 4.03
N GLN A 90 10.31 9.54 5.23
CA GLN A 90 11.42 9.01 6.02
C GLN A 90 12.17 7.87 5.31
N LYS A 91 11.47 7.12 4.47
CA LYS A 91 12.07 6.09 3.59
C LYS A 91 12.63 6.65 2.28
N GLY A 92 12.58 7.95 2.06
CA GLY A 92 13.03 8.61 0.84
C GLY A 92 12.02 8.54 -0.31
N GLY A 93 10.77 8.17 -0.03
CA GLY A 93 9.68 8.16 -1.02
C GLY A 93 9.03 9.53 -1.18
N LEU A 94 8.32 9.72 -2.29
CA LEU A 94 7.51 10.90 -2.55
C LEU A 94 6.14 10.78 -1.84
N ALA A 95 5.80 11.78 -1.02
CA ALA A 95 4.47 11.90 -0.42
C ALA A 95 3.56 12.73 -1.32
N VAL A 96 2.43 12.15 -1.73
CA VAL A 96 1.38 12.84 -2.48
C VAL A 96 0.09 12.81 -1.67
N TYR A 97 -0.48 13.98 -1.40
CA TYR A 97 -1.77 14.12 -0.70
C TYR A 97 -2.81 14.71 -1.65
N ILE A 98 -3.82 13.94 -1.98
CA ILE A 98 -4.97 14.42 -2.75
C ILE A 98 -6.10 14.71 -1.77
N ASP A 99 -6.51 15.97 -1.67
CA ASP A 99 -7.51 16.48 -0.74
C ASP A 99 -8.75 16.96 -1.49
N THR A 100 -9.86 16.33 -1.23
CA THR A 100 -11.16 16.69 -1.81
C THR A 100 -12.00 17.60 -0.92
N GLU A 101 -11.64 17.70 0.37
CA GLU A 101 -12.41 18.42 1.38
C GLU A 101 -11.78 19.76 1.77
N SER A 102 -10.52 20.01 1.34
CA SER A 102 -9.72 21.19 1.76
C SER A 102 -9.59 21.32 3.27
N ALA A 103 -9.55 20.19 3.99
CA ALA A 103 -9.63 20.14 5.45
C ALA A 103 -8.26 20.07 6.14
N VAL A 104 -7.17 19.93 5.38
CA VAL A 104 -5.84 19.73 5.95
C VAL A 104 -5.02 21.00 5.95
N SER A 105 -4.46 21.39 7.10
CA SER A 105 -3.54 22.52 7.21
C SER A 105 -2.07 22.09 7.17
N SER A 106 -1.19 23.00 6.70
CA SER A 106 0.25 22.77 6.67
C SER A 106 0.83 22.57 8.08
N GLU A 107 0.31 23.30 9.08
CA GLU A 107 0.73 23.18 10.48
C GLU A 107 0.43 21.77 11.04
N PHE A 108 -0.72 21.20 10.69
CA PHE A 108 -1.08 19.82 11.07
C PHE A 108 -0.12 18.81 10.46
N LEU A 109 0.19 18.92 9.17
CA LEU A 109 1.11 18.02 8.48
C LEU A 109 2.53 18.12 9.05
N GLN A 110 3.02 19.34 9.29
CA GLN A 110 4.34 19.58 9.91
C GLN A 110 4.42 19.04 11.34
N ALA A 111 3.35 19.16 12.13
CA ALA A 111 3.30 18.64 13.49
C ALA A 111 3.42 17.09 13.54
N ILE A 112 2.99 16.41 12.48
CA ILE A 112 3.13 14.95 12.32
C ILE A 112 4.55 14.58 11.86
N GLY A 113 5.31 15.52 11.32
CA GLY A 113 6.68 15.30 10.84
C GLY A 113 6.79 15.18 9.31
N ILE A 114 5.78 15.65 8.58
CA ILE A 114 5.86 15.75 7.12
C ILE A 114 6.67 16.99 6.74
N ASP A 115 7.63 16.82 5.84
CA ASP A 115 8.28 17.94 5.16
C ASP A 115 7.37 18.44 4.04
N THR A 116 6.68 19.54 4.30
CA THR A 116 5.74 20.15 3.35
C THR A 116 6.43 20.78 2.14
N ASN A 117 7.77 20.98 2.15
CA ASN A 117 8.49 21.49 0.99
C ASN A 117 8.74 20.42 -0.08
N THR A 118 8.74 19.16 0.34
CA THR A 118 9.01 18.00 -0.56
C THR A 118 7.77 17.13 -0.79
N MET A 119 6.62 17.53 -0.24
CA MET A 119 5.34 16.87 -0.41
C MET A 119 4.57 17.51 -1.58
N LEU A 120 3.91 16.69 -2.40
CA LEU A 120 2.97 17.18 -3.39
C LEU A 120 1.56 17.21 -2.79
N TYR A 121 0.96 18.40 -2.74
CA TYR A 121 -0.43 18.59 -2.38
C TYR A 121 -1.27 18.88 -3.61
N VAL A 122 -2.34 18.12 -3.81
CA VAL A 122 -3.23 18.23 -4.96
C VAL A 122 -4.65 18.39 -4.46
N HIS A 123 -5.34 19.43 -4.91
CA HIS A 123 -6.76 19.64 -4.61
C HIS A 123 -7.59 19.31 -5.85
N LEU A 124 -8.47 18.31 -5.72
CA LEU A 124 -9.37 17.85 -6.78
C LEU A 124 -10.76 17.61 -6.19
N GLU A 125 -11.80 17.92 -6.97
CA GLU A 125 -13.20 17.83 -6.50
C GLU A 125 -13.93 16.60 -7.06
N THR A 126 -13.47 16.02 -8.19
CA THR A 126 -14.14 14.89 -8.84
C THR A 126 -13.35 13.60 -8.73
N VAL A 127 -14.07 12.48 -8.67
CA VAL A 127 -13.46 11.14 -8.61
C VAL A 127 -12.70 10.82 -9.91
N GLU A 128 -13.22 11.29 -11.03
CA GLU A 128 -12.63 11.13 -12.36
C GLU A 128 -11.24 11.78 -12.41
N ASP A 129 -11.13 13.05 -11.98
CA ASP A 129 -9.87 13.79 -11.97
C ASP A 129 -8.83 13.14 -11.03
N ILE A 130 -9.30 12.54 -9.92
CA ILE A 130 -8.42 11.82 -8.98
C ILE A 130 -7.80 10.61 -9.66
N PHE A 131 -8.62 9.77 -10.32
CA PHE A 131 -8.10 8.57 -10.99
C PHE A 131 -7.20 8.92 -12.16
N ASP A 132 -7.55 9.92 -12.96
CA ASP A 132 -6.70 10.41 -14.06
C ASP A 132 -5.35 10.98 -13.56
N THR A 133 -5.29 11.47 -12.31
CA THR A 133 -4.05 11.99 -11.71
C THR A 133 -3.14 10.88 -11.17
N ILE A 134 -3.70 9.72 -10.80
CA ILE A 134 -2.96 8.60 -10.22
C ILE A 134 -2.33 7.72 -11.32
N GLU A 135 -2.91 7.69 -12.53
CA GLU A 135 -2.35 6.99 -13.69
C GLU A 135 -1.09 7.68 -14.24
#